data_c2d7815d5715508e836e4739e2da3c7e
#
_entry.id   c2d7815d5715508e836e4739e2da3c7e
#
_cell.length_a   1.000
_cell.length_b   1.000
_cell.length_c   1.000
_cell.angle_alpha   90.00
_cell.angle_beta   90.00
_cell.angle_gamma   90.00
#
_symmetry.space_group_name_H-M   'P 1'
#
loop_
_entity.id
_entity.type
_entity.pdbx_description
1 polymer ?
#
loop_
_entity_poly.entity_id
_entity_poly.type
_entity_poly.pdbx_seq_one_letter_code
_entity_poly.pdbx_strand_id
1 'polypeptide(L)'
;LTLWEDTRNLFNLHETYSPIYDEDLAAEDIFNDKVLNIYKELSDLNKVFIIKTTNFERSGENITKKNEENIDYTYKINMKNKEDLYSPYGRNIVVDKNYLKRHPIKDTMGKNVINAIEDKENVLNILVPLKFKTYEDIIKSSFKEWFYFQKVEVANIYREAKSQNIIEGNVDGLKVNIIYIENGQRCFTYNQNSGDSQNTIKDSIITIYTGNIDNSFLTACLGNYIFIEACSDYSALK
;
A
#
# COMPACT_ATOMS: atom_id res chain seq x y z
N LEU A 1 13.88 8.79 -21.14
CA LEU A 1 13.93 9.14 -19.71
C LEU A 1 13.78 7.86 -18.93
N THR A 2 14.75 7.52 -18.09
CA THR A 2 14.62 6.37 -17.18
C THR A 2 13.68 6.76 -16.05
N LEU A 3 12.84 5.83 -15.56
CA LEU A 3 11.92 6.06 -14.44
C LEU A 3 12.64 6.60 -13.19
N TRP A 4 13.96 6.36 -13.08
CA TRP A 4 14.80 6.84 -11.98
C TRP A 4 15.21 8.32 -12.09
N GLU A 5 15.07 8.95 -13.25
CA GLU A 5 15.42 10.38 -13.40
C GLU A 5 14.49 11.29 -12.58
N ASP A 6 13.23 10.88 -12.41
CA ASP A 6 12.24 11.62 -11.60
C ASP A 6 12.45 11.46 -10.08
N THR A 7 13.44 10.69 -9.65
CA THR A 7 13.65 10.39 -8.22
C THR A 7 14.62 11.33 -7.53
N ARG A 8 15.29 12.24 -8.26
CA ARG A 8 16.37 13.08 -7.72
C ARG A 8 15.99 13.93 -6.51
N ASN A 9 14.72 14.29 -6.41
CA ASN A 9 14.20 15.14 -5.35
C ASN A 9 13.31 14.32 -4.37
N LEU A 10 13.33 12.97 -4.45
CA LEU A 10 12.56 12.11 -3.58
C LEU A 10 13.43 11.58 -2.45
N PHE A 11 12.88 11.54 -1.26
CA PHE A 11 13.51 10.93 -0.10
C PHE A 11 12.47 10.21 0.78
N ASN A 12 12.96 9.23 1.54
CA ASN A 12 12.20 8.58 2.60
C ASN A 12 12.64 9.14 3.95
N LEU A 13 11.73 9.16 4.90
CA LEU A 13 12.09 9.41 6.29
C LEU A 13 12.72 8.12 6.87
N HIS A 14 13.97 8.22 7.30
CA HIS A 14 14.58 7.12 8.03
C HIS A 14 14.17 7.23 9.50
N GLU A 15 13.56 6.19 10.01
CA GLU A 15 13.16 6.11 11.40
C GLU A 15 14.40 5.89 12.28
N THR A 16 14.71 6.86 13.13
CA THR A 16 15.82 6.76 14.11
C THR A 16 15.34 6.37 15.50
N TYR A 17 14.03 6.51 15.77
CA TYR A 17 13.40 6.14 17.03
C TYR A 17 11.94 5.76 16.77
N SER A 18 11.52 4.61 17.28
CA SER A 18 10.13 4.18 17.29
C SER A 18 9.70 3.86 18.73
N PRO A 19 8.56 4.39 19.19
CA PRO A 19 7.96 4.00 20.47
C PRO A 19 7.61 2.51 20.56
N ILE A 20 7.52 1.81 19.45
CA ILE A 20 7.28 0.35 19.37
C ILE A 20 8.31 -0.43 20.18
N TYR A 21 9.55 0.06 20.28
CA TYR A 21 10.60 -0.61 21.05
C TYR A 21 10.37 -0.59 22.57
N ASP A 22 9.53 0.33 23.06
CA ASP A 22 9.23 0.48 24.48
C ASP A 22 7.94 -0.24 24.89
N GLU A 23 7.28 -0.98 23.98
CA GLU A 23 5.99 -1.65 24.20
C GLU A 23 4.87 -0.72 24.72
N ASP A 24 5.03 0.60 24.53
CA ASP A 24 4.04 1.62 24.92
C ASP A 24 3.10 1.94 23.75
N LEU A 25 2.03 1.15 23.63
CA LEU A 25 1.02 1.33 22.58
C LEU A 25 0.32 2.70 22.63
N ALA A 26 0.22 3.33 23.80
CA ALA A 26 -0.38 4.66 23.90
C ALA A 26 0.54 5.74 23.32
N ALA A 27 1.84 5.65 23.57
CA ALA A 27 2.84 6.52 22.95
C ALA A 27 2.94 6.28 21.44
N GLU A 28 2.86 5.02 21.00
CA GLU A 28 2.85 4.65 19.60
C GLU A 28 1.63 5.27 18.86
N ASP A 29 0.45 5.22 19.43
CA ASP A 29 -0.75 5.81 18.83
C ASP A 29 -0.63 7.34 18.69
N ILE A 30 -0.05 8.03 19.67
CA ILE A 30 0.27 9.46 19.56
C ILE A 30 1.25 9.72 18.40
N PHE A 31 2.21 8.83 18.19
CA PHE A 31 3.15 8.93 17.09
C PHE A 31 2.45 8.68 15.74
N ASN A 32 1.57 7.69 15.66
CA ASN A 32 0.75 7.39 14.48
C ASN A 32 -0.07 8.60 14.05
N ASP A 33 -0.69 9.31 15.02
CA ASP A 33 -1.44 10.53 14.74
C ASP A 33 -0.57 11.68 14.21
N LYS A 34 0.64 11.84 14.72
CA LYS A 34 1.61 12.82 14.20
C LYS A 34 2.00 12.50 12.76
N VAL A 35 2.30 11.24 12.47
CA VAL A 35 2.62 10.77 11.12
C VAL A 35 1.47 11.05 10.16
N LEU A 36 0.24 10.74 10.57
CA LEU A 36 -0.96 11.02 9.78
C LEU A 36 -1.11 12.51 9.46
N ASN A 37 -0.90 13.38 10.45
CA ASN A 37 -1.05 14.83 10.25
C ASN A 37 -0.03 15.36 9.25
N ILE A 38 1.25 14.98 9.39
CA ILE A 38 2.31 15.35 8.45
C ILE A 38 2.00 14.81 7.04
N TYR A 39 1.58 13.54 6.97
CA TYR A 39 1.21 12.93 5.69
C TYR A 39 0.07 13.68 5.01
N LYS A 40 -0.99 14.05 5.73
CA LYS A 40 -2.12 14.81 5.17
C LYS A 40 -1.69 16.16 4.62
N GLU A 41 -0.92 16.95 5.39
CA GLU A 41 -0.43 18.26 4.95
C GLU A 41 0.41 18.14 3.66
N LEU A 42 1.33 17.19 3.60
CA LEU A 42 2.16 16.96 2.41
C LEU A 42 1.34 16.39 1.24
N SER A 43 0.33 15.56 1.52
CA SER A 43 -0.53 14.95 0.51
C SER A 43 -1.41 15.99 -0.18
N ASP A 44 -1.97 16.94 0.56
CA ASP A 44 -2.76 18.04 0.01
C ASP A 44 -1.94 18.93 -0.94
N LEU A 45 -0.64 19.05 -0.66
CA LEU A 45 0.32 19.74 -1.52
C LEU A 45 0.84 18.88 -2.69
N ASN A 46 0.41 17.62 -2.81
CA ASN A 46 0.95 16.60 -3.73
C ASN A 46 2.47 16.39 -3.59
N LYS A 47 3.01 16.55 -2.38
CA LYS A 47 4.44 16.43 -2.06
C LYS A 47 4.82 15.09 -1.46
N VAL A 48 3.86 14.20 -1.24
CA VAL A 48 4.08 12.87 -0.70
C VAL A 48 3.24 11.84 -1.47
N PHE A 49 3.77 10.64 -1.60
CA PHE A 49 3.00 9.50 -2.10
C PHE A 49 3.45 8.20 -1.43
N ILE A 50 2.57 7.19 -1.49
CA ILE A 50 2.82 5.85 -0.96
C ILE A 50 2.94 4.86 -2.13
N ILE A 51 3.93 3.98 -2.04
CA ILE A 51 4.01 2.73 -2.79
C ILE A 51 4.58 1.64 -1.90
N LYS A 52 3.74 0.77 -1.35
CA LYS A 52 4.14 -0.36 -0.49
C LYS A 52 4.20 -1.63 -1.31
N THR A 53 5.39 -2.20 -1.42
CA THR A 53 5.71 -3.34 -2.27
C THR A 53 6.23 -4.55 -1.50
N THR A 54 5.99 -4.61 -0.20
CA THR A 54 6.54 -5.63 0.72
C THR A 54 6.45 -7.06 0.16
N ASN A 55 5.33 -7.40 -0.50
CA ASN A 55 5.11 -8.75 -1.02
C ASN A 55 6.00 -9.10 -2.22
N PHE A 56 6.69 -8.14 -2.80
CA PHE A 56 7.52 -8.29 -4.00
C PHE A 56 9.01 -7.98 -3.73
N GLU A 57 9.38 -7.79 -2.48
CA GLU A 57 10.76 -7.51 -2.12
C GLU A 57 11.59 -8.80 -2.12
N ARG A 58 12.81 -8.69 -2.63
CA ARG A 58 13.77 -9.79 -2.65
C ARG A 58 14.34 -9.97 -1.26
N SER A 59 14.13 -11.13 -0.64
CA SER A 59 14.87 -11.52 0.55
C SER A 59 16.19 -12.18 0.14
N GLY A 60 17.29 -11.85 0.82
CA GLY A 60 18.62 -12.38 0.50
C GLY A 60 18.75 -13.90 0.52
N GLU A 61 17.80 -14.62 1.12
CA GLU A 61 17.79 -16.08 1.22
C GLU A 61 16.95 -16.79 0.15
N ASN A 62 16.12 -16.08 -0.64
CA ASN A 62 15.13 -16.66 -1.54
C ASN A 62 15.31 -16.30 -3.01
N ILE A 63 16.50 -15.92 -3.43
CA ILE A 63 16.82 -15.52 -4.82
C ILE A 63 16.61 -16.65 -5.86
N THR A 64 16.30 -17.87 -5.43
CA THR A 64 16.39 -19.06 -6.29
C THR A 64 15.09 -19.54 -6.90
N LYS A 65 13.95 -18.98 -6.59
CA LYS A 65 12.69 -19.40 -7.22
C LYS A 65 12.11 -18.29 -8.09
N LYS A 66 12.63 -18.20 -9.33
CA LYS A 66 11.92 -17.52 -10.41
C LYS A 66 10.62 -18.27 -10.66
N ASN A 67 9.48 -17.60 -10.43
CA ASN A 67 8.22 -18.09 -10.96
C ASN A 67 8.16 -17.79 -12.47
N GLU A 68 7.16 -18.33 -13.16
CA GLU A 68 6.97 -18.16 -14.61
C GLU A 68 6.87 -16.68 -15.06
N GLU A 69 6.68 -15.74 -14.11
CA GLU A 69 6.56 -14.30 -14.35
C GLU A 69 7.80 -13.50 -13.91
N ASN A 70 8.89 -14.15 -13.49
CA ASN A 70 10.11 -13.51 -12.95
C ASN A 70 9.85 -12.56 -11.74
N ILE A 71 8.82 -12.85 -10.95
CA ILE A 71 8.50 -12.11 -9.73
C ILE A 71 8.91 -12.99 -8.54
N ASP A 72 9.82 -12.46 -7.71
CA ASP A 72 10.18 -13.08 -6.45
C ASP A 72 9.28 -12.52 -5.35
N TYR A 73 8.59 -13.41 -4.64
CA TYR A 73 7.79 -13.01 -3.48
C TYR A 73 8.59 -13.21 -2.20
N THR A 74 8.57 -12.24 -1.32
CA THR A 74 9.26 -12.26 -0.02
C THR A 74 8.70 -13.31 0.93
N TYR A 75 7.38 -13.53 0.85
CA TYR A 75 6.71 -14.52 1.67
C TYR A 75 6.61 -15.83 0.91
N LYS A 76 6.72 -16.96 1.66
CA LYS A 76 6.48 -18.31 1.12
C LYS A 76 5.00 -18.50 0.80
N ILE A 77 4.52 -17.77 -0.19
CA ILE A 77 3.15 -17.88 -0.67
C ILE A 77 3.02 -19.21 -1.41
N ASN A 78 2.00 -19.96 -1.09
CA ASN A 78 1.65 -21.14 -1.88
C ASN A 78 1.04 -20.68 -3.22
N MET A 79 1.88 -20.56 -4.25
CA MET A 79 1.46 -20.13 -5.58
C MET A 79 0.37 -20.99 -6.21
N LYS A 80 0.15 -22.21 -5.71
CA LYS A 80 -0.95 -23.09 -6.16
C LYS A 80 -2.25 -22.80 -5.43
N ASN A 81 -2.19 -22.18 -4.24
CA ASN A 81 -3.36 -21.75 -3.49
C ASN A 81 -3.81 -20.37 -3.99
N LYS A 82 -5.01 -20.34 -4.60
CA LYS A 82 -5.56 -19.09 -5.14
C LYS A 82 -5.94 -18.07 -4.06
N GLU A 83 -6.33 -18.56 -2.88
CA GLU A 83 -6.65 -17.72 -1.73
C GLU A 83 -5.41 -16.92 -1.27
N ASP A 84 -4.26 -17.59 -1.18
CA ASP A 84 -3.00 -16.90 -0.83
C ASP A 84 -2.56 -15.94 -1.93
N LEU A 85 -2.58 -16.43 -3.20
CA LEU A 85 -2.05 -15.66 -4.33
C LEU A 85 -2.82 -14.37 -4.58
N TYR A 86 -4.15 -14.39 -4.46
CA TYR A 86 -5.02 -13.24 -4.72
C TYR A 86 -5.48 -12.51 -3.47
N SER A 87 -4.83 -12.77 -2.33
CA SER A 87 -5.04 -12.07 -1.06
C SER A 87 -4.21 -10.78 -0.97
N PRO A 88 -4.47 -9.92 0.05
CA PRO A 88 -3.61 -8.78 0.36
C PRO A 88 -2.15 -9.13 0.67
N TYR A 89 -1.88 -10.37 1.08
CA TYR A 89 -0.55 -10.90 1.35
C TYR A 89 0.13 -11.53 0.12
N GLY A 90 -0.61 -11.65 -0.99
CA GLY A 90 -0.15 -12.21 -2.26
C GLY A 90 0.25 -11.14 -3.27
N ARG A 91 -0.41 -11.13 -4.42
CA ARG A 91 -0.12 -10.23 -5.55
C ARG A 91 -0.57 -8.78 -5.32
N ASN A 92 -0.41 -8.27 -4.13
CA ASN A 92 -0.90 -6.95 -3.76
C ASN A 92 0.23 -5.95 -3.54
N ILE A 93 0.02 -4.72 -4.01
CA ILE A 93 0.75 -3.52 -3.61
C ILE A 93 -0.24 -2.50 -3.08
N VAL A 94 0.23 -1.57 -2.24
CA VAL A 94 -0.62 -0.47 -1.76
C VAL A 94 -0.07 0.84 -2.28
N VAL A 95 -0.94 1.67 -2.86
CA VAL A 95 -0.61 3.01 -3.33
C VAL A 95 -1.64 4.02 -2.83
N ASP A 96 -1.32 5.30 -2.89
CA ASP A 96 -2.28 6.38 -2.67
C ASP A 96 -2.68 7.08 -3.98
N LYS A 97 -3.56 8.06 -3.89
CA LYS A 97 -3.97 8.86 -5.05
C LYS A 97 -2.83 9.69 -5.65
N ASN A 98 -1.85 10.11 -4.85
CA ASN A 98 -0.74 10.91 -5.36
C ASN A 98 0.22 10.06 -6.19
N TYR A 99 0.43 8.79 -5.81
CA TYR A 99 1.10 7.84 -6.69
C TYR A 99 0.37 7.69 -8.03
N LEU A 100 -0.96 7.55 -8.02
CA LEU A 100 -1.76 7.42 -9.25
C LEU A 100 -1.79 8.70 -10.10
N LYS A 101 -1.62 9.89 -9.51
CA LYS A 101 -1.42 11.14 -10.27
C LYS A 101 -0.08 11.15 -10.99
N ARG A 102 0.97 10.64 -10.34
CA ARG A 102 2.33 10.53 -10.90
C ARG A 102 2.43 9.42 -11.96
N HIS A 103 1.74 8.30 -11.72
CA HIS A 103 1.68 7.12 -12.60
C HIS A 103 0.22 6.81 -12.97
N PRO A 104 -0.36 7.53 -13.93
CA PRO A 104 -1.76 7.36 -14.29
C PRO A 104 -2.05 5.95 -14.81
N ILE A 105 -3.03 5.30 -14.21
CA ILE A 105 -3.57 4.01 -14.63
C ILE A 105 -4.95 4.23 -15.26
N LYS A 106 -5.25 3.48 -16.32
CA LYS A 106 -6.56 3.50 -16.96
C LYS A 106 -7.35 2.24 -16.64
N ASP A 107 -8.65 2.39 -16.48
CA ASP A 107 -9.57 1.27 -16.42
C ASP A 107 -9.76 0.62 -17.81
N THR A 108 -10.52 -0.47 -17.87
CA THR A 108 -10.82 -1.20 -19.11
C THR A 108 -11.63 -0.40 -20.12
N MET A 109 -12.13 0.78 -19.76
CA MET A 109 -12.81 1.72 -20.66
C MET A 109 -11.90 2.88 -21.09
N GLY A 110 -10.62 2.86 -20.72
CA GLY A 110 -9.64 3.90 -21.03
C GLY A 110 -9.74 5.16 -20.17
N LYS A 111 -10.57 5.16 -19.11
CA LYS A 111 -10.72 6.29 -18.18
C LYS A 111 -9.69 6.21 -17.07
N ASN A 112 -9.26 7.36 -16.54
CA ASN A 112 -8.38 7.40 -15.39
C ASN A 112 -9.08 6.78 -14.16
N VAL A 113 -8.43 5.79 -13.52
CA VAL A 113 -8.98 5.07 -12.37
C VAL A 113 -9.29 5.96 -11.17
N ILE A 114 -8.61 7.12 -11.04
CA ILE A 114 -8.86 8.08 -9.95
C ILE A 114 -10.34 8.50 -9.91
N ASN A 115 -10.99 8.58 -11.06
CA ASN A 115 -12.40 9.00 -11.15
C ASN A 115 -13.38 7.93 -10.67
N ALA A 116 -12.92 6.69 -10.50
CA ALA A 116 -13.74 5.56 -10.03
C ALA A 116 -13.50 5.23 -8.53
N ILE A 117 -12.59 5.97 -7.88
CA ILE A 117 -12.31 5.79 -6.45
C ILE A 117 -13.47 6.36 -5.63
N GLU A 118 -14.02 5.55 -4.75
CA GLU A 118 -15.02 5.97 -3.76
C GLU A 118 -14.32 6.41 -2.47
N ASP A 119 -14.36 7.72 -2.17
CA ASP A 119 -13.84 8.28 -0.90
C ASP A 119 -14.88 8.13 0.22
N LYS A 120 -14.99 6.93 0.74
CA LYS A 120 -15.91 6.60 1.83
C LYS A 120 -15.20 5.78 2.89
N GLU A 121 -15.50 6.05 4.15
CA GLU A 121 -14.90 5.38 5.31
C GLU A 121 -15.06 3.85 5.30
N ASN A 122 -16.13 3.33 4.73
CA ASN A 122 -16.43 1.90 4.70
C ASN A 122 -16.14 1.23 3.35
N VAL A 123 -15.40 1.89 2.45
CA VAL A 123 -15.08 1.38 1.12
C VAL A 123 -13.58 1.24 0.93
N LEU A 124 -13.11 0.02 0.69
CA LEU A 124 -11.77 -0.26 0.21
C LEU A 124 -11.77 -0.26 -1.31
N ASN A 125 -10.94 0.56 -1.93
CA ASN A 125 -10.77 0.57 -3.38
C ASN A 125 -9.60 -0.30 -3.81
N ILE A 126 -9.81 -1.18 -4.78
CA ILE A 126 -8.75 -1.99 -5.38
C ILE A 126 -8.83 -1.97 -6.90
N LEU A 127 -7.64 -1.92 -7.54
CA LEU A 127 -7.52 -2.12 -8.99
C LEU A 127 -7.15 -3.56 -9.25
N VAL A 128 -7.87 -4.21 -10.13
CA VAL A 128 -7.69 -5.64 -10.43
C VAL A 128 -7.47 -5.81 -11.93
N PRO A 129 -6.34 -6.40 -12.38
CA PRO A 129 -6.15 -6.78 -13.78
C PRO A 129 -7.28 -7.67 -14.29
N LEU A 130 -7.81 -7.37 -15.48
CA LEU A 130 -8.99 -8.03 -16.03
C LEU A 130 -8.85 -9.56 -16.09
N LYS A 131 -7.63 -10.06 -16.31
CA LYS A 131 -7.35 -11.51 -16.30
C LYS A 131 -7.64 -12.23 -14.98
N PHE A 132 -7.77 -11.49 -13.87
CA PHE A 132 -8.10 -12.04 -12.55
C PHE A 132 -9.60 -12.00 -12.23
N LYS A 133 -10.44 -11.56 -13.17
CA LYS A 133 -11.89 -11.46 -12.97
C LYS A 133 -12.54 -12.77 -12.52
N THR A 134 -12.02 -13.91 -12.98
CA THR A 134 -12.51 -15.24 -12.56
C THR A 134 -12.28 -15.54 -11.09
N TYR A 135 -11.45 -14.75 -10.40
CA TYR A 135 -11.16 -14.88 -8.97
C TYR A 135 -11.78 -13.75 -8.14
N GLU A 136 -12.78 -13.02 -8.70
CA GLU A 136 -13.40 -11.87 -8.06
C GLU A 136 -13.90 -12.17 -6.65
N ASP A 137 -14.58 -13.29 -6.44
CA ASP A 137 -15.15 -13.65 -5.14
C ASP A 137 -14.07 -13.88 -4.09
N ILE A 138 -12.97 -14.58 -4.46
CA ILE A 138 -11.82 -14.81 -3.58
C ILE A 138 -11.14 -13.49 -3.23
N ILE A 139 -10.88 -12.65 -4.24
CA ILE A 139 -10.29 -11.33 -4.06
C ILE A 139 -11.16 -10.49 -3.12
N LYS A 140 -12.46 -10.41 -3.41
CA LYS A 140 -13.39 -9.58 -2.66
C LYS A 140 -13.51 -10.00 -1.20
N SER A 141 -13.59 -11.31 -0.93
CA SER A 141 -13.64 -11.85 0.43
C SER A 141 -12.35 -11.53 1.19
N SER A 142 -11.18 -11.93 0.65
CA SER A 142 -9.88 -11.74 1.31
C SER A 142 -9.56 -10.26 1.58
N PHE A 143 -9.87 -9.38 0.64
CA PHE A 143 -9.63 -7.95 0.82
C PHE A 143 -10.63 -7.31 1.79
N LYS A 144 -11.85 -7.80 1.86
CA LYS A 144 -12.85 -7.34 2.83
C LYS A 144 -12.47 -7.71 4.27
N GLU A 145 -12.00 -8.93 4.49
CA GLU A 145 -11.48 -9.41 5.78
C GLU A 145 -10.25 -8.62 6.22
N TRP A 146 -9.30 -8.40 5.30
CA TRP A 146 -8.13 -7.58 5.57
C TRP A 146 -8.50 -6.13 5.90
N PHE A 147 -9.49 -5.56 5.21
CA PHE A 147 -9.97 -4.21 5.48
C PHE A 147 -10.59 -4.10 6.87
N TYR A 148 -11.37 -5.10 7.25
CA TYR A 148 -11.92 -5.18 8.61
C TYR A 148 -10.80 -5.24 9.66
N PHE A 149 -9.83 -6.12 9.47
CA PHE A 149 -8.68 -6.23 10.35
C PHE A 149 -7.96 -4.87 10.51
N GLN A 150 -7.60 -4.23 9.40
CA GLN A 150 -6.85 -2.97 9.41
C GLN A 150 -7.66 -1.80 9.98
N LYS A 151 -8.97 -1.79 9.77
CA LYS A 151 -9.82 -0.67 10.18
C LYS A 151 -10.36 -0.81 11.61
N VAL A 152 -10.67 -2.03 12.04
CA VAL A 152 -11.38 -2.28 13.29
C VAL A 152 -10.49 -2.96 14.31
N GLU A 153 -9.88 -4.09 13.97
CA GLU A 153 -9.12 -4.87 14.94
C GLU A 153 -7.83 -4.15 15.34
N VAL A 154 -7.07 -3.61 14.37
CA VAL A 154 -5.86 -2.83 14.67
C VAL A 154 -6.20 -1.58 15.49
N ALA A 155 -7.23 -0.82 15.10
CA ALA A 155 -7.66 0.34 15.86
C ALA A 155 -8.07 -0.03 17.30
N ASN A 156 -8.70 -1.19 17.51
CA ASN A 156 -9.09 -1.65 18.84
C ASN A 156 -7.90 -1.96 19.74
N ILE A 157 -6.76 -2.46 19.20
CA ILE A 157 -5.53 -2.67 19.96
C ILE A 157 -5.10 -1.36 20.65
N TYR A 158 -5.06 -0.25 19.92
CA TYR A 158 -4.68 1.05 20.48
C TYR A 158 -5.74 1.63 21.43
N ARG A 159 -7.04 1.40 21.14
CA ARG A 159 -8.14 1.85 21.99
C ARG A 159 -8.12 1.13 23.34
N GLU A 160 -7.91 -0.17 23.36
CA GLU A 160 -7.76 -0.98 24.57
C GLU A 160 -6.58 -0.50 25.43
N ALA A 161 -5.43 -0.24 24.81
CA ALA A 161 -4.24 0.29 25.50
C ALA A 161 -4.53 1.64 26.20
N LYS A 162 -5.44 2.45 25.66
CA LYS A 162 -5.88 3.74 26.21
C LYS A 162 -7.13 3.64 27.11
N SER A 163 -7.59 2.43 27.42
CA SER A 163 -8.84 2.19 28.16
C SER A 163 -10.06 2.88 27.56
N GLN A 164 -10.11 2.96 26.22
CA GLN A 164 -11.24 3.50 25.46
C GLN A 164 -12.20 2.38 25.04
N ASN A 165 -13.45 2.74 24.78
CA ASN A 165 -14.42 1.80 24.25
C ASN A 165 -13.98 1.27 22.88
N ILE A 166 -14.06 -0.05 22.70
CA ILE A 166 -13.77 -0.68 21.41
C ILE A 166 -14.79 -0.30 20.35
N ILE A 167 -14.36 -0.31 19.10
CA ILE A 167 -15.24 -0.16 17.95
C ILE A 167 -15.96 -1.49 17.74
N GLU A 168 -17.28 -1.49 17.88
CA GLU A 168 -18.10 -2.62 17.45
C GLU A 168 -18.22 -2.57 15.93
N GLY A 169 -17.45 -3.40 15.25
CA GLY A 169 -17.45 -3.47 13.78
C GLY A 169 -18.18 -4.69 13.26
N ASN A 170 -18.81 -4.54 12.11
CA ASN A 170 -19.34 -5.67 11.35
C ASN A 170 -18.70 -5.71 9.97
N VAL A 171 -18.09 -6.84 9.61
CA VAL A 171 -17.52 -7.07 8.29
C VAL A 171 -18.54 -6.80 7.17
N ASP A 172 -19.82 -7.11 7.40
CA ASP A 172 -20.88 -6.91 6.41
C ASP A 172 -21.11 -5.44 6.03
N GLY A 173 -20.83 -4.51 6.95
CA GLY A 173 -20.91 -3.06 6.70
C GLY A 173 -19.80 -2.52 5.79
N LEU A 174 -18.76 -3.30 5.52
CA LEU A 174 -17.64 -2.92 4.67
C LEU A 174 -17.87 -3.34 3.22
N LYS A 175 -17.35 -2.52 2.29
CA LYS A 175 -17.44 -2.74 0.85
C LYS A 175 -16.03 -2.77 0.24
N VAL A 176 -15.81 -3.67 -0.72
CA VAL A 176 -14.67 -3.63 -1.62
C VAL A 176 -15.15 -3.13 -2.98
N ASN A 177 -14.64 -1.98 -3.41
CA ASN A 177 -14.86 -1.41 -4.75
C ASN A 177 -13.77 -1.93 -5.68
N ILE A 178 -14.14 -2.82 -6.60
CA ILE A 178 -13.23 -3.39 -7.61
C ILE A 178 -13.30 -2.54 -8.87
N ILE A 179 -12.16 -1.99 -9.28
CA ILE A 179 -11.98 -1.26 -10.53
C ILE A 179 -11.11 -2.14 -11.44
N TYR A 180 -11.68 -2.64 -12.54
CA TYR A 180 -10.90 -3.46 -13.47
C TYR A 180 -10.00 -2.59 -14.34
N ILE A 181 -8.73 -3.03 -14.46
CA ILE A 181 -7.72 -2.40 -15.29
C ILE A 181 -7.25 -3.35 -16.39
N GLU A 182 -6.67 -2.79 -17.46
CA GLU A 182 -6.08 -3.58 -18.54
C GLU A 182 -4.93 -4.46 -18.04
N ASN A 183 -4.78 -5.63 -18.69
CA ASN A 183 -3.66 -6.53 -18.41
C ASN A 183 -2.33 -5.91 -18.90
N GLY A 184 -1.25 -6.31 -18.25
CA GLY A 184 0.10 -5.81 -18.59
C GLY A 184 0.47 -4.51 -17.90
N GLN A 185 -0.39 -3.98 -17.02
CA GLN A 185 -0.08 -2.79 -16.22
C GLN A 185 1.19 -3.00 -15.39
N ARG A 186 2.12 -2.04 -15.47
CA ARG A 186 3.36 -2.03 -14.68
C ARG A 186 3.34 -0.87 -13.69
N CYS A 187 3.74 -1.15 -12.46
CA CYS A 187 3.92 -0.17 -11.41
C CYS A 187 5.40 -0.03 -11.07
N PHE A 188 5.93 1.18 -11.14
CA PHE A 188 7.31 1.46 -10.74
C PHE A 188 7.39 1.50 -9.21
N THR A 189 8.34 0.76 -8.64
CA THR A 189 8.35 0.47 -7.18
C THR A 189 9.10 1.51 -6.35
N TYR A 190 9.93 2.34 -6.94
CA TYR A 190 10.88 3.21 -6.24
C TYR A 190 11.81 2.45 -5.27
N ASN A 191 11.85 1.13 -5.34
CA ASN A 191 12.65 0.26 -4.49
C ASN A 191 13.51 -0.66 -5.36
N GLN A 192 14.84 -0.54 -5.25
CA GLN A 192 15.80 -1.34 -6.03
C GLN A 192 15.72 -2.83 -5.70
N ASN A 193 15.19 -3.19 -4.55
CA ASN A 193 15.05 -4.58 -4.11
C ASN A 193 13.67 -5.17 -4.44
N SER A 194 12.83 -4.47 -5.18
CA SER A 194 11.45 -4.89 -5.45
C SER A 194 11.15 -4.97 -6.94
N GLY A 195 10.38 -5.97 -7.32
CA GLY A 195 9.93 -6.17 -8.68
C GLY A 195 10.97 -6.82 -9.62
N ASP A 196 10.82 -6.56 -10.93
CA ASP A 196 11.71 -7.08 -11.96
C ASP A 196 13.04 -6.30 -12.09
N SER A 197 13.84 -6.59 -13.10
CA SER A 197 15.12 -5.90 -13.35
C SER A 197 14.99 -4.40 -13.66
N GLN A 198 13.77 -3.93 -13.96
CA GLN A 198 13.46 -2.53 -14.20
C GLN A 198 12.80 -1.87 -12.97
N ASN A 199 12.77 -2.58 -11.83
CA ASN A 199 12.08 -2.18 -10.61
C ASN A 199 10.58 -1.88 -10.86
N THR A 200 9.95 -2.73 -11.67
CA THR A 200 8.52 -2.68 -11.91
C THR A 200 7.83 -3.98 -11.49
N ILE A 201 6.58 -3.85 -11.03
CA ILE A 201 5.71 -4.98 -10.74
C ILE A 201 4.62 -5.00 -11.81
N LYS A 202 4.49 -6.15 -12.48
CA LYS A 202 3.49 -6.35 -13.53
C LYS A 202 2.26 -7.05 -13.01
N ASP A 203 1.09 -6.53 -13.38
CA ASP A 203 -0.21 -7.17 -13.09
C ASP A 203 -0.43 -7.48 -11.59
N SER A 204 -0.02 -6.58 -10.70
CA SER A 204 -0.42 -6.66 -9.30
C SER A 204 -1.89 -6.28 -9.10
N ILE A 205 -2.51 -6.78 -8.04
CA ILE A 205 -3.68 -6.15 -7.45
C ILE A 205 -3.18 -4.91 -6.72
N ILE A 206 -3.88 -3.78 -6.87
CA ILE A 206 -3.43 -2.51 -6.29
C ILE A 206 -4.47 -2.02 -5.31
N THR A 207 -4.15 -2.04 -4.04
CA THR A 207 -4.98 -1.43 -2.99
C THR A 207 -4.73 0.08 -2.97
N ILE A 208 -5.80 0.87 -2.90
CA ILE A 208 -5.71 2.33 -2.85
C ILE A 208 -5.95 2.79 -1.42
N TYR A 209 -4.91 3.34 -0.80
CA TYR A 209 -5.00 3.97 0.50
C TYR A 209 -5.73 5.33 0.37
N THR A 210 -6.82 5.48 1.12
CA THR A 210 -7.63 6.71 1.17
C THR A 210 -7.74 7.28 2.58
N GLY A 211 -6.96 6.77 3.54
CA GLY A 211 -7.03 7.21 4.95
C GLY A 211 -8.13 6.53 5.75
N ASN A 212 -8.71 5.44 5.26
CA ASN A 212 -9.86 4.76 5.85
C ASN A 212 -9.50 3.49 6.65
N ILE A 213 -8.23 3.27 6.92
CA ILE A 213 -7.69 2.22 7.81
C ILE A 213 -6.93 2.86 8.97
N ASP A 214 -6.50 2.07 9.93
CA ASP A 214 -5.78 2.57 11.10
C ASP A 214 -4.50 3.34 10.75
N ASN A 215 -4.18 4.37 11.53
CA ASN A 215 -3.08 5.30 11.26
C ASN A 215 -1.70 4.63 11.39
N SER A 216 -1.59 3.54 12.13
CA SER A 216 -0.35 2.74 12.24
C SER A 216 0.13 2.20 10.90
N PHE A 217 -0.77 2.08 9.91
CA PHE A 217 -0.38 1.73 8.56
C PHE A 217 0.61 2.72 7.95
N LEU A 218 0.42 4.02 8.18
CA LEU A 218 1.35 5.05 7.69
C LEU A 218 2.71 4.97 8.39
N THR A 219 2.69 4.76 9.70
CA THR A 219 3.91 4.58 10.48
C THR A 219 4.70 3.38 9.98
N ALA A 220 4.04 2.25 9.71
CA ALA A 220 4.67 1.08 9.11
C ALA A 220 5.20 1.31 7.68
N CYS A 221 4.81 2.39 7.01
CA CYS A 221 5.29 2.77 5.68
C CYS A 221 6.45 3.76 5.69
N LEU A 222 6.74 4.43 6.81
CA LEU A 222 7.65 5.58 6.88
C LEU A 222 9.04 5.32 6.29
N GLY A 223 9.71 4.28 6.71
CA GLY A 223 11.11 4.05 6.37
C GLY A 223 11.36 3.63 4.91
N ASN A 224 10.36 3.03 4.23
CA ASN A 224 10.60 2.36 2.96
C ASN A 224 9.57 2.67 1.86
N TYR A 225 8.36 3.13 2.20
CA TYR A 225 7.23 3.16 1.27
C TYR A 225 6.56 4.52 1.13
N ILE A 226 6.94 5.50 1.96
CA ILE A 226 6.52 6.91 1.85
C ILE A 226 7.64 7.69 1.21
N PHE A 227 7.33 8.33 0.08
CA PHE A 227 8.26 9.14 -0.68
C PHE A 227 7.82 10.60 -0.61
N ILE A 228 8.74 11.47 -0.20
CA ILE A 228 8.50 12.90 -0.04
C ILE A 228 9.30 13.65 -1.09
N GLU A 229 8.65 14.60 -1.78
CA GLU A 229 9.29 15.46 -2.78
C GLU A 229 9.82 16.72 -2.13
N ALA A 230 11.14 16.94 -2.19
CA ALA A 230 11.77 18.15 -1.73
C ALA A 230 11.47 19.33 -2.67
N CYS A 231 11.29 20.53 -2.08
CA CYS A 231 11.04 21.76 -2.85
C CYS A 231 12.30 22.32 -3.53
N SER A 232 13.49 21.82 -3.18
CA SER A 232 14.79 22.27 -3.70
C SER A 232 15.80 21.13 -3.65
N ASP A 233 16.91 21.27 -4.36
CA ASP A 233 18.01 20.33 -4.34
C ASP A 233 18.40 19.92 -2.90
N TYR A 234 18.80 18.65 -2.73
CA TYR A 234 19.26 18.05 -1.46
C TYR A 234 20.25 18.91 -0.66
N SER A 235 20.92 19.86 -1.31
CA SER A 235 21.79 20.87 -0.68
C SER A 235 21.07 21.82 0.30
N ALA A 236 19.75 21.94 0.23
CA ALA A 236 18.98 22.82 1.11
C ALA A 236 18.55 22.15 2.43
N LEU A 237 18.81 20.84 2.58
CA LEU A 237 18.49 20.04 3.77
C LEU A 237 19.71 19.80 4.69
N LYS A 238 20.83 20.47 4.43
CA LYS A 238 22.04 20.43 5.29
C LYS A 238 22.03 21.52 6.33
#